data_7f621288904de9153e5221998f8b9624
#
_entry.id   7f621288904de9153e5221998f8b9624
#
_cell.length_a   1.000
_cell.length_b   1.000
_cell.length_c   1.000
_cell.angle_alpha   90.00
_cell.angle_beta   90.00
_cell.angle_gamma   90.00
#
_symmetry.space_group_name_H-M   'P 1'
#
loop_
_entity.id
_entity.type
_entity.pdbx_description
1 polymer ?
#
loop_
_entity_poly.entity_id
_entity_poly.type
_entity_poly.pdbx_seq_one_letter_code
_entity_poly.pdbx_strand_id
1 'polypeptide(L)'
;MSAKISAVVFDMDGVIFDTERLSLECWKLLADREGLEGIEEVCKRCIGRTTPESIVILREAYGEGLDVAGLRAELSALMHKTIAERGMPIKTGVREILDFLKDSGVPIALASSTRYVTVTSQLGEAGFLDYFSVVVGGDMAEHGKPAPDIYLAACEKLGADPAEAIAVEDSYNGIRAAHAAGMKPVMVPDILPPDDEMREKAVHICRDLHEAREVIAEMLAQ
;
A
#
# COMPACT_ATOMS: atom_id res chain seq x y z
N MET A 1 -11.79 -28.53 -5.48
CA MET A 1 -12.50 -27.43 -6.12
C MET A 1 -11.77 -26.17 -5.70
N SER A 2 -11.37 -25.29 -6.63
CA SER A 2 -10.82 -23.99 -6.27
C SER A 2 -11.88 -23.24 -5.46
N ALA A 3 -11.52 -22.65 -4.32
CA ALA A 3 -12.47 -21.85 -3.54
C ALA A 3 -12.83 -20.61 -4.38
N LYS A 4 -14.14 -20.35 -4.53
CA LYS A 4 -14.65 -19.22 -5.30
C LYS A 4 -14.21 -17.92 -4.62
N ILE A 5 -13.67 -16.97 -5.39
CA ILE A 5 -13.33 -15.65 -4.86
C ILE A 5 -14.60 -14.90 -4.47
N SER A 6 -14.65 -14.41 -3.24
CA SER A 6 -15.81 -13.72 -2.65
C SER A 6 -15.56 -12.24 -2.35
N ALA A 7 -14.29 -11.79 -2.32
CA ALA A 7 -13.93 -10.40 -2.03
C ALA A 7 -12.54 -10.02 -2.57
N VAL A 8 -12.31 -8.71 -2.74
CA VAL A 8 -10.99 -8.14 -3.03
C VAL A 8 -10.67 -7.03 -2.03
N VAL A 9 -9.51 -7.09 -1.40
CA VAL A 9 -9.02 -6.10 -0.44
C VAL A 9 -7.78 -5.42 -1.00
N PHE A 10 -7.82 -4.11 -1.14
CA PHE A 10 -6.70 -3.31 -1.64
C PHE A 10 -5.91 -2.69 -0.49
N ASP A 11 -4.59 -2.64 -0.62
CA ASP A 11 -3.82 -1.62 0.06
C ASP A 11 -4.02 -0.25 -0.60
N MET A 12 -3.56 0.82 0.04
CA MET A 12 -3.73 2.18 -0.47
C MET A 12 -2.43 2.76 -1.04
N ASP A 13 -1.40 2.84 -0.19
CA ASP A 13 -0.15 3.49 -0.53
C ASP A 13 0.69 2.57 -1.43
N GLY A 14 1.10 3.05 -2.61
CA GLY A 14 1.77 2.23 -3.62
C GLY A 14 0.84 1.40 -4.51
N VAL A 15 -0.44 1.23 -4.14
CA VAL A 15 -1.46 0.49 -4.92
C VAL A 15 -2.50 1.43 -5.54
N ILE A 16 -3.21 2.21 -4.73
CA ILE A 16 -4.20 3.20 -5.20
C ILE A 16 -3.51 4.52 -5.52
N PHE A 17 -2.67 5.00 -4.59
CA PHE A 17 -1.94 6.26 -4.73
C PHE A 17 -0.44 6.01 -4.90
N ASP A 18 0.19 6.82 -5.76
CA ASP A 18 1.65 6.77 -6.01
C ASP A 18 2.41 7.61 -4.97
N THR A 19 2.08 7.38 -3.69
CA THR A 19 2.59 8.14 -2.55
C THR A 19 4.05 7.83 -2.25
N GLU A 20 4.53 6.63 -2.54
CA GLU A 20 5.93 6.25 -2.35
C GLU A 20 6.85 7.04 -3.29
N ARG A 21 6.47 7.22 -4.57
CA ARG A 21 7.24 8.06 -5.52
C ARG A 21 7.18 9.52 -5.14
N LEU A 22 6.02 10.01 -4.70
CA LEU A 22 5.90 11.38 -4.20
C LEU A 22 6.79 11.59 -2.97
N SER A 23 6.81 10.65 -2.03
CA SER A 23 7.68 10.69 -0.87
C SER A 23 9.15 10.77 -1.28
N LEU A 24 9.56 9.95 -2.25
CA LEU A 24 10.93 9.95 -2.76
C LEU A 24 11.31 11.27 -3.47
N GLU A 25 10.40 11.86 -4.24
CA GLU A 25 10.60 13.20 -4.82
C GLU A 25 10.80 14.26 -3.75
N CYS A 26 9.97 14.24 -2.72
CA CYS A 26 10.07 15.18 -1.60
C CYS A 26 11.36 14.95 -0.79
N TRP A 27 11.77 13.70 -0.56
CA TRP A 27 13.06 13.39 0.06
C TRP A 27 14.24 13.94 -0.72
N LYS A 28 14.24 13.83 -2.05
CA LYS A 28 15.28 14.40 -2.91
C LYS A 28 15.40 15.92 -2.72
N LEU A 29 14.27 16.62 -2.70
CA LEU A 29 14.26 18.08 -2.49
C LEU A 29 14.81 18.48 -1.11
N LEU A 30 14.47 17.73 -0.06
CA LEU A 30 15.01 17.95 1.28
C LEU A 30 16.50 17.62 1.33
N ALA A 31 16.91 16.52 0.72
CA ALA A 31 18.29 16.06 0.69
C ALA A 31 19.22 17.06 -0.03
N ASP A 32 18.79 17.63 -1.15
CA ASP A 32 19.55 18.67 -1.87
C ASP A 32 19.78 19.90 -0.99
N ARG A 33 18.80 20.27 -0.16
CA ARG A 33 18.92 21.40 0.77
C ARG A 33 19.84 21.09 1.95
N GLU A 34 19.75 19.88 2.51
CA GLU A 34 20.49 19.46 3.71
C GLU A 34 21.85 18.79 3.39
N GLY A 35 22.19 18.60 2.11
CA GLY A 35 23.43 17.94 1.70
C GLY A 35 23.47 16.45 1.99
N LEU A 36 22.32 15.75 1.93
CA LEU A 36 22.22 14.32 2.19
C LEU A 36 22.43 13.52 0.89
N GLU A 37 23.68 13.28 0.52
CA GLU A 37 24.02 12.56 -0.71
C GLU A 37 23.48 11.12 -0.71
N GLY A 38 22.97 10.66 -1.83
CA GLY A 38 22.52 9.28 -2.02
C GLY A 38 21.21 8.93 -1.30
N ILE A 39 20.38 9.94 -0.95
CA ILE A 39 19.13 9.75 -0.19
C ILE A 39 18.19 8.71 -0.82
N GLU A 40 18.17 8.59 -2.14
CA GLU A 40 17.29 7.64 -2.84
C GLU A 40 17.57 6.19 -2.40
N GLU A 41 18.84 5.79 -2.35
CA GLU A 41 19.22 4.45 -1.92
C GLU A 41 18.96 4.23 -0.43
N VAL A 42 19.11 5.26 0.39
CA VAL A 42 18.79 5.19 1.81
C VAL A 42 17.28 5.07 2.02
N CYS A 43 16.46 5.83 1.27
CA CYS A 43 15.01 5.72 1.30
C CYS A 43 14.53 4.32 0.87
N LYS A 44 15.11 3.71 -0.18
CA LYS A 44 14.79 2.34 -0.58
C LYS A 44 15.01 1.33 0.53
N ARG A 45 16.05 1.51 1.38
CA ARG A 45 16.29 0.67 2.56
C ARG A 45 15.24 0.86 3.65
N CYS A 46 14.53 2.00 3.66
CA CYS A 46 13.47 2.32 4.61
C CYS A 46 12.09 1.79 4.21
N ILE A 47 11.88 1.45 2.92
CA ILE A 47 10.60 0.96 2.41
C ILE A 47 10.19 -0.33 3.15
N GLY A 48 8.95 -0.36 3.63
CA GLY A 48 8.42 -1.50 4.39
C GLY A 48 9.01 -1.66 5.79
N ARG A 49 9.79 -0.70 6.29
CA ARG A 49 10.32 -0.69 7.65
C ARG A 49 9.45 0.13 8.58
N THR A 50 9.52 -0.19 9.86
CA THR A 50 8.89 0.64 10.91
C THR A 50 9.60 1.98 11.04
N THR A 51 8.91 2.97 11.61
CA THR A 51 9.52 4.29 11.89
C THR A 51 10.83 4.20 12.71
N PRO A 52 10.91 3.41 13.79
CA PRO A 52 12.18 3.25 14.54
C PRO A 52 13.31 2.68 13.66
N GLU A 53 13.04 1.66 12.84
CA GLU A 53 14.04 1.08 11.94
C GLU A 53 14.52 2.09 10.90
N SER A 54 13.62 2.86 10.32
CA SER A 54 13.95 3.91 9.35
C SER A 54 14.82 5.00 9.96
N ILE A 55 14.58 5.37 11.24
CA ILE A 55 15.42 6.31 11.96
C ILE A 55 16.86 5.79 12.10
N VAL A 56 17.00 4.51 12.44
CA VAL A 56 18.32 3.86 12.54
C VAL A 56 19.04 3.91 11.19
N ILE A 57 18.37 3.53 10.12
CA ILE A 57 18.94 3.51 8.76
C ILE A 57 19.42 4.91 8.34
N LEU A 58 18.61 5.94 8.60
CA LEU A 58 18.97 7.33 8.26
C LEU A 58 20.17 7.83 9.09
N ARG A 59 20.23 7.49 10.39
CA ARG A 59 21.37 7.85 11.25
C ARG A 59 22.64 7.10 10.89
N GLU A 60 22.55 5.83 10.52
CA GLU A 60 23.69 5.06 9.99
C GLU A 60 24.28 5.71 8.73
N ALA A 61 23.43 6.22 7.85
CA ALA A 61 23.86 6.83 6.59
C ALA A 61 24.44 8.24 6.76
N TYR A 62 23.85 9.05 7.66
CA TYR A 62 24.15 10.50 7.74
C TYR A 62 24.65 10.97 9.11
N GLY A 63 24.79 10.06 10.06
CA GLY A 63 25.31 10.33 11.41
C GLY A 63 24.23 10.49 12.47
N GLU A 64 24.62 10.17 13.72
CA GLU A 64 23.73 10.19 14.90
C GLU A 64 23.13 11.57 15.21
N GLY A 65 23.79 12.65 14.77
CA GLY A 65 23.33 14.03 14.97
C GLY A 65 22.22 14.47 14.02
N LEU A 66 21.79 13.62 13.04
CA LEU A 66 20.72 13.97 12.11
C LEU A 66 19.39 14.14 12.85
N ASP A 67 18.73 15.27 12.68
CA ASP A 67 17.35 15.49 13.16
C ASP A 67 16.33 14.79 12.24
N VAL A 68 16.26 13.47 12.36
CA VAL A 68 15.33 12.68 11.58
C VAL A 68 13.87 13.05 11.85
N ALA A 69 13.53 13.44 13.08
CA ALA A 69 12.17 13.82 13.45
C ALA A 69 11.75 15.12 12.74
N GLY A 70 12.61 16.13 12.75
CA GLY A 70 12.40 17.39 12.01
C GLY A 70 12.28 17.16 10.52
N LEU A 71 13.20 16.39 9.92
CA LEU A 71 13.16 16.05 8.48
C LEU A 71 11.86 15.32 8.08
N ARG A 72 11.38 14.38 8.90
CA ARG A 72 10.12 13.68 8.63
C ARG A 72 8.91 14.61 8.73
N ALA A 73 8.91 15.55 9.67
CA ALA A 73 7.85 16.56 9.77
C ALA A 73 7.85 17.48 8.54
N GLU A 74 9.02 17.90 8.06
CA GLU A 74 9.15 18.69 6.85
C GLU A 74 8.76 17.90 5.60
N LEU A 75 9.15 16.61 5.49
CA LEU A 75 8.72 15.71 4.43
C LEU A 75 7.20 15.66 4.36
N SER A 76 6.54 15.42 5.49
CA SER A 76 5.07 15.37 5.56
C SER A 76 4.46 16.70 5.11
N ALA A 77 4.96 17.83 5.56
CA ALA A 77 4.48 19.14 5.16
C ALA A 77 4.67 19.39 3.65
N LEU A 78 5.82 18.98 3.09
CA LEU A 78 6.12 19.12 1.67
C LEU A 78 5.22 18.22 0.81
N MET A 79 4.98 16.97 1.23
CA MET A 79 4.04 16.06 0.56
C MET A 79 2.61 16.64 0.56
N HIS A 80 2.11 17.11 1.71
CA HIS A 80 0.80 17.73 1.79
C HIS A 80 0.66 18.96 0.89
N LYS A 81 1.70 19.82 0.86
CA LYS A 81 1.72 20.98 -0.04
C LYS A 81 1.68 20.53 -1.50
N THR A 82 2.49 19.56 -1.88
CA THR A 82 2.54 19.06 -3.26
C THR A 82 1.21 18.45 -3.68
N ILE A 83 0.56 17.68 -2.80
CA ILE A 83 -0.78 17.11 -3.04
C ILE A 83 -1.82 18.23 -3.20
N ALA A 84 -1.78 19.26 -2.35
CA ALA A 84 -2.70 20.40 -2.46
C ALA A 84 -2.53 21.18 -3.77
N GLU A 85 -1.31 21.28 -4.30
CA GLU A 85 -0.99 21.99 -5.54
C GLU A 85 -1.26 21.19 -6.82
N ARG A 86 -1.01 19.86 -6.79
CA ARG A 86 -1.00 19.00 -7.99
C ARG A 86 -2.11 17.94 -7.98
N GLY A 87 -2.82 17.76 -6.87
CA GLY A 87 -3.72 16.64 -6.61
C GLY A 87 -2.98 15.39 -6.10
N MET A 88 -3.74 14.44 -5.58
CA MET A 88 -3.22 13.14 -5.15
C MET A 88 -2.76 12.33 -6.39
N PRO A 89 -1.50 11.85 -6.42
CA PRO A 89 -1.04 11.03 -7.54
C PRO A 89 -1.71 9.65 -7.49
N ILE A 90 -2.44 9.32 -8.55
CA ILE A 90 -3.19 8.07 -8.68
C ILE A 90 -2.38 7.09 -9.53
N LYS A 91 -2.29 5.83 -9.08
CA LYS A 91 -1.64 4.77 -9.86
C LYS A 91 -2.44 4.45 -11.12
N THR A 92 -1.72 4.13 -12.20
CA THR A 92 -2.33 3.76 -13.48
C THR A 92 -3.13 2.46 -13.33
N GLY A 93 -4.36 2.45 -13.85
CA GLY A 93 -5.25 1.27 -13.83
C GLY A 93 -6.17 1.20 -12.61
N VAL A 94 -6.09 2.13 -11.64
CA VAL A 94 -6.94 2.12 -10.44
C VAL A 94 -8.42 2.19 -10.81
N ARG A 95 -8.81 3.15 -11.63
CA ARG A 95 -10.22 3.32 -12.00
C ARG A 95 -10.74 2.09 -12.73
N GLU A 96 -9.97 1.58 -13.67
CA GLU A 96 -10.34 0.45 -14.51
C GLU A 96 -10.52 -0.85 -13.72
N ILE A 97 -9.69 -1.12 -12.70
CA ILE A 97 -9.84 -2.30 -11.86
C ILE A 97 -11.01 -2.14 -10.87
N LEU A 98 -11.20 -0.94 -10.30
CA LEU A 98 -12.31 -0.68 -9.38
C LEU A 98 -13.67 -0.72 -10.12
N ASP A 99 -13.78 -0.11 -11.31
CA ASP A 99 -14.98 -0.19 -12.16
C ASP A 99 -15.30 -1.65 -12.53
N PHE A 100 -14.29 -2.41 -12.96
CA PHE A 100 -14.46 -3.83 -13.28
C PHE A 100 -15.01 -4.65 -12.10
N LEU A 101 -14.45 -4.47 -10.90
CA LEU A 101 -14.90 -5.20 -9.70
C LEU A 101 -16.30 -4.79 -9.28
N LYS A 102 -16.64 -3.50 -9.36
CA LYS A 102 -17.97 -2.98 -9.09
C LYS A 102 -19.01 -3.57 -10.06
N ASP A 103 -18.70 -3.59 -11.36
CA ASP A 103 -19.58 -4.14 -12.39
C ASP A 103 -19.73 -5.66 -12.25
N SER A 104 -18.70 -6.35 -11.74
CA SER A 104 -18.74 -7.78 -11.43
C SER A 104 -19.50 -8.11 -10.14
N GLY A 105 -19.91 -7.10 -9.37
CA GLY A 105 -20.61 -7.28 -8.10
C GLY A 105 -19.78 -7.89 -6.99
N VAL A 106 -18.44 -7.82 -7.09
CA VAL A 106 -17.50 -8.33 -6.08
C VAL A 106 -17.31 -7.29 -5.00
N PRO A 107 -17.54 -7.60 -3.72
CA PRO A 107 -17.28 -6.70 -2.61
C PRO A 107 -15.81 -6.26 -2.55
N ILE A 108 -15.58 -4.96 -2.38
CA ILE A 108 -14.25 -4.36 -2.30
C ILE A 108 -14.04 -3.76 -0.93
N ALA A 109 -12.90 -4.04 -0.30
CA ALA A 109 -12.43 -3.35 0.88
C ALA A 109 -11.08 -2.68 0.64
N LEU A 110 -10.75 -1.73 1.52
CA LEU A 110 -9.42 -1.14 1.60
C LEU A 110 -8.85 -1.39 3.00
N ALA A 111 -7.56 -1.75 3.07
CA ALA A 111 -6.81 -2.05 4.29
C ALA A 111 -5.44 -1.37 4.25
N SER A 112 -5.31 -0.18 4.86
CA SER A 112 -4.11 0.64 4.84
C SER A 112 -3.50 0.81 6.23
N SER A 113 -2.17 0.86 6.31
CA SER A 113 -1.44 1.23 7.54
C SER A 113 -1.64 2.70 7.93
N THR A 114 -2.17 3.52 7.04
CA THR A 114 -2.53 4.92 7.29
C THR A 114 -3.80 4.99 8.15
N ARG A 115 -3.91 6.03 8.98
CA ARG A 115 -5.06 6.22 9.89
C ARG A 115 -6.37 6.38 9.11
N TYR A 116 -7.44 5.80 9.64
CA TYR A 116 -8.77 5.76 9.03
C TYR A 116 -9.25 7.12 8.52
N VAL A 117 -9.13 8.17 9.35
CA VAL A 117 -9.57 9.52 8.97
C VAL A 117 -8.81 10.07 7.76
N THR A 118 -7.52 9.79 7.65
CA THR A 118 -6.69 10.20 6.51
C THR A 118 -7.06 9.42 5.25
N VAL A 119 -7.21 8.11 5.39
CA VAL A 119 -7.61 7.22 4.29
C VAL A 119 -8.93 7.66 3.67
N THR A 120 -9.96 7.87 4.50
CA THR A 120 -11.29 8.27 4.01
C THR A 120 -11.31 9.66 3.38
N SER A 121 -10.52 10.62 3.91
CA SER A 121 -10.35 11.94 3.30
C SER A 121 -9.71 11.83 1.92
N GLN A 122 -8.58 11.13 1.81
CA GLN A 122 -7.82 10.99 0.56
C GLN A 122 -8.64 10.26 -0.52
N LEU A 123 -9.31 9.17 -0.16
CA LEU A 123 -10.20 8.45 -1.08
C LEU A 123 -11.38 9.29 -1.51
N GLY A 124 -11.98 10.07 -0.59
CA GLY A 124 -13.09 10.97 -0.89
C GLY A 124 -12.68 12.08 -1.85
N GLU A 125 -11.54 12.73 -1.60
CA GLU A 125 -10.99 13.79 -2.47
C GLU A 125 -10.64 13.27 -3.87
N ALA A 126 -10.15 12.01 -3.97
CA ALA A 126 -9.85 11.35 -5.23
C ALA A 126 -11.08 10.75 -5.94
N GLY A 127 -12.26 10.73 -5.29
CA GLY A 127 -13.50 10.17 -5.83
C GLY A 127 -13.53 8.64 -5.90
N PHE A 128 -12.80 7.97 -5.00
CA PHE A 128 -12.74 6.51 -4.92
C PHE A 128 -13.42 5.92 -3.68
N LEU A 129 -13.84 6.73 -2.69
CA LEU A 129 -14.38 6.21 -1.44
C LEU A 129 -15.61 5.30 -1.65
N ASP A 130 -16.48 5.66 -2.58
CA ASP A 130 -17.74 4.93 -2.84
C ASP A 130 -17.56 3.56 -3.52
N TYR A 131 -16.34 3.21 -3.94
CA TYR A 131 -16.04 1.87 -4.43
C TYR A 131 -15.87 0.86 -3.30
N PHE A 132 -15.46 1.31 -2.12
CA PHE A 132 -15.12 0.45 -1.00
C PHE A 132 -16.31 0.28 -0.05
N SER A 133 -16.81 -0.95 0.05
CA SER A 133 -17.85 -1.31 1.03
C SER A 133 -17.32 -1.24 2.47
N VAL A 134 -16.02 -1.45 2.65
CA VAL A 134 -15.31 -1.45 3.92
C VAL A 134 -13.98 -0.73 3.76
N VAL A 135 -13.66 0.14 4.74
CA VAL A 135 -12.34 0.77 4.88
C VAL A 135 -11.80 0.45 6.27
N VAL A 136 -10.57 -0.06 6.34
CA VAL A 136 -9.85 -0.34 7.58
C VAL A 136 -8.56 0.47 7.58
N GLY A 137 -8.42 1.36 8.56
CA GLY A 137 -7.20 2.15 8.78
C GLY A 137 -6.27 1.48 9.79
N GLY A 138 -5.01 1.86 9.80
CA GLY A 138 -4.00 1.30 10.68
C GLY A 138 -4.26 1.48 12.18
N ASP A 139 -5.08 2.47 12.54
CA ASP A 139 -5.53 2.72 13.91
C ASP A 139 -6.71 1.82 14.34
N MET A 140 -7.19 0.93 13.46
CA MET A 140 -8.25 -0.03 13.72
C MET A 140 -7.74 -1.47 13.90
N ALA A 141 -6.45 -1.71 13.73
CA ALA A 141 -5.78 -3.00 13.93
C ALA A 141 -4.88 -2.94 15.17
N GLU A 142 -4.79 -4.05 15.91
CA GLU A 142 -3.94 -4.11 17.12
C GLU A 142 -2.46 -4.12 16.74
N HIS A 143 -2.12 -4.88 15.69
CA HIS A 143 -0.76 -4.96 15.16
C HIS A 143 -0.73 -4.55 13.69
N GLY A 144 0.27 -3.72 13.33
CA GLY A 144 0.49 -3.32 11.93
C GLY A 144 1.12 -4.43 11.09
N LYS A 145 1.07 -4.29 9.75
CA LYS A 145 1.75 -5.17 8.80
C LYS A 145 3.24 -5.33 9.21
N PRO A 146 3.79 -6.55 9.28
CA PRO A 146 3.34 -7.79 8.62
C PRO A 146 2.37 -8.66 9.41
N ALA A 147 1.84 -8.22 10.56
CA ALA A 147 0.77 -8.94 11.22
C ALA A 147 -0.51 -8.96 10.36
N PRO A 148 -1.32 -10.04 10.42
CA PRO A 148 -2.48 -10.23 9.55
C PRO A 148 -3.70 -9.38 9.94
N ASP A 149 -3.65 -8.70 11.08
CA ASP A 149 -4.79 -8.10 11.79
C ASP A 149 -5.65 -7.21 10.89
N ILE A 150 -5.02 -6.34 10.10
CA ILE A 150 -5.73 -5.40 9.26
C ILE A 150 -6.52 -6.09 8.13
N TYR A 151 -5.96 -7.16 7.56
CA TYR A 151 -6.61 -7.94 6.52
C TYR A 151 -7.72 -8.82 7.07
N LEU A 152 -7.50 -9.43 8.25
CA LEU A 152 -8.53 -10.18 8.95
C LEU A 152 -9.70 -9.28 9.31
N ALA A 153 -9.46 -8.07 9.83
CA ALA A 153 -10.49 -7.09 10.12
C ALA A 153 -11.27 -6.66 8.87
N ALA A 154 -10.61 -6.51 7.72
CA ALA A 154 -11.27 -6.20 6.45
C ALA A 154 -12.18 -7.34 5.99
N CYS A 155 -11.71 -8.59 6.03
CA CYS A 155 -12.49 -9.77 5.69
C CYS A 155 -13.68 -9.95 6.63
N GLU A 156 -13.49 -9.81 7.96
CA GLU A 156 -14.56 -9.89 8.95
C GLU A 156 -15.68 -8.88 8.67
N LYS A 157 -15.31 -7.61 8.43
CA LYS A 157 -16.28 -6.55 8.12
C LYS A 157 -17.01 -6.74 6.79
N LEU A 158 -16.37 -7.38 5.80
CA LEU A 158 -16.99 -7.78 4.54
C LEU A 158 -17.88 -9.03 4.69
N GLY A 159 -17.71 -9.81 5.76
CA GLY A 159 -18.31 -11.14 5.90
C GLY A 159 -17.72 -12.17 4.92
N ALA A 160 -16.46 -12.01 4.54
CA ALA A 160 -15.75 -12.87 3.60
C ALA A 160 -14.78 -13.81 4.32
N ASP A 161 -14.64 -15.04 3.82
CA ASP A 161 -13.58 -15.94 4.26
C ASP A 161 -12.23 -15.46 3.69
N PRO A 162 -11.19 -15.23 4.50
CA PRO A 162 -9.87 -14.86 3.99
C PRO A 162 -9.35 -15.81 2.89
N ALA A 163 -9.62 -17.11 2.99
CA ALA A 163 -9.20 -18.09 1.96
C ALA A 163 -9.87 -17.88 0.59
N GLU A 164 -11.00 -17.14 0.57
CA GLU A 164 -11.75 -16.76 -0.63
C GLU A 164 -11.53 -15.29 -1.03
N ALA A 165 -10.63 -14.59 -0.34
CA ALA A 165 -10.36 -13.18 -0.60
C ALA A 165 -8.99 -12.97 -1.25
N ILE A 166 -8.94 -12.04 -2.21
CA ILE A 166 -7.70 -11.56 -2.83
C ILE A 166 -7.23 -10.31 -2.06
N ALA A 167 -5.92 -10.21 -1.80
CA ALA A 167 -5.29 -8.97 -1.36
C ALA A 167 -4.43 -8.39 -2.49
N VAL A 168 -4.63 -7.13 -2.86
CA VAL A 168 -3.79 -6.42 -3.84
C VAL A 168 -2.83 -5.52 -3.09
N GLU A 169 -1.52 -5.74 -3.26
CA GLU A 169 -0.45 -5.18 -2.46
C GLU A 169 0.81 -4.90 -3.27
N ASP A 170 1.62 -3.92 -2.83
CA ASP A 170 2.91 -3.57 -3.45
C ASP A 170 4.10 -3.91 -2.56
N SER A 171 3.90 -4.01 -1.25
CA SER A 171 4.94 -4.07 -0.22
C SER A 171 5.20 -5.48 0.31
N TYR A 172 6.44 -5.74 0.75
CA TYR A 172 6.82 -7.02 1.35
C TYR A 172 6.04 -7.30 2.64
N ASN A 173 5.88 -6.29 3.50
CA ASN A 173 5.14 -6.47 4.74
C ASN A 173 3.65 -6.66 4.50
N GLY A 174 3.09 -6.04 3.48
CA GLY A 174 1.71 -6.25 3.10
C GLY A 174 1.46 -7.65 2.52
N ILE A 175 2.34 -8.14 1.65
CA ILE A 175 2.27 -9.52 1.15
C ILE A 175 2.38 -10.53 2.30
N ARG A 176 3.31 -10.32 3.25
CA ARG A 176 3.41 -11.17 4.46
C ARG A 176 2.14 -11.16 5.27
N ALA A 177 1.54 -9.98 5.49
CA ALA A 177 0.31 -9.83 6.25
C ALA A 177 -0.88 -10.53 5.57
N ALA A 178 -1.06 -10.33 4.28
CA ALA A 178 -2.12 -10.97 3.50
C ALA A 178 -1.96 -12.50 3.47
N HIS A 179 -0.72 -13.00 3.27
CA HIS A 179 -0.42 -14.42 3.31
C HIS A 179 -0.68 -15.01 4.70
N ALA A 180 -0.26 -14.31 5.78
CA ALA A 180 -0.49 -14.74 7.16
C ALA A 180 -1.99 -14.74 7.54
N ALA A 181 -2.79 -13.87 6.91
CA ALA A 181 -4.26 -13.86 7.04
C ALA A 181 -4.92 -15.04 6.30
N GLY A 182 -4.19 -15.82 5.49
CA GLY A 182 -4.71 -16.91 4.68
C GLY A 182 -5.37 -16.46 3.38
N MET A 183 -5.18 -15.21 2.98
CA MET A 183 -5.69 -14.64 1.72
C MET A 183 -4.87 -15.10 0.50
N LYS A 184 -5.30 -14.67 -0.67
CA LYS A 184 -4.59 -14.85 -1.96
C LYS A 184 -3.90 -13.54 -2.34
N PRO A 185 -2.61 -13.32 -2.00
CA PRO A 185 -1.92 -12.07 -2.32
C PRO A 185 -1.62 -11.97 -3.82
N VAL A 186 -2.03 -10.87 -4.43
CA VAL A 186 -1.63 -10.42 -5.77
C VAL A 186 -0.71 -9.22 -5.59
N MET A 187 0.57 -9.39 -5.92
CA MET A 187 1.56 -8.32 -5.79
C MET A 187 1.60 -7.45 -7.04
N VAL A 188 1.54 -6.13 -6.84
CA VAL A 188 1.80 -5.12 -7.88
C VAL A 188 2.98 -4.27 -7.40
N PRO A 189 4.23 -4.68 -7.67
CA PRO A 189 5.41 -4.02 -7.13
C PRO A 189 5.48 -2.54 -7.51
N ASP A 190 5.79 -1.66 -6.57
CA ASP A 190 6.02 -0.24 -6.85
C ASP A 190 7.51 0.07 -6.97
N ILE A 191 8.21 0.38 -5.87
CA ILE A 191 9.64 0.78 -5.90
C ILE A 191 10.56 -0.44 -5.79
N LEU A 192 10.21 -1.41 -4.92
CA LEU A 192 11.04 -2.59 -4.70
C LEU A 192 10.62 -3.75 -5.61
N PRO A 193 11.56 -4.37 -6.35
CA PRO A 193 11.26 -5.56 -7.13
C PRO A 193 10.97 -6.75 -6.21
N PRO A 194 10.12 -7.70 -6.63
CA PRO A 194 9.82 -8.87 -5.82
C PRO A 194 11.08 -9.73 -5.61
N ASP A 195 11.32 -10.12 -4.37
CA ASP A 195 12.35 -11.10 -4.00
C ASP A 195 11.81 -12.55 -4.04
N ASP A 196 12.63 -13.52 -3.62
CA ASP A 196 12.24 -14.93 -3.64
C ASP A 196 11.11 -15.22 -2.64
N GLU A 197 11.07 -14.53 -1.48
CA GLU A 197 10.00 -14.66 -0.50
C GLU A 197 8.67 -14.16 -1.07
N MET A 198 8.68 -13.04 -1.78
CA MET A 198 7.48 -12.50 -2.41
C MET A 198 6.96 -13.41 -3.53
N ARG A 199 7.88 -14.03 -4.29
CA ARG A 199 7.52 -15.03 -5.32
C ARG A 199 6.90 -16.30 -4.75
N GLU A 200 7.28 -16.68 -3.52
CA GLU A 200 6.70 -17.83 -2.82
C GLU A 200 5.30 -17.50 -2.23
N LYS A 201 5.14 -16.30 -1.67
CA LYS A 201 3.93 -15.92 -0.92
C LYS A 201 2.80 -15.35 -1.79
N ALA A 202 3.14 -14.63 -2.86
CA ALA A 202 2.14 -14.08 -3.76
C ALA A 202 1.65 -15.16 -4.72
N VAL A 203 0.32 -15.26 -4.91
CA VAL A 203 -0.26 -16.17 -5.90
C VAL A 203 -0.03 -15.67 -7.33
N HIS A 204 0.07 -14.34 -7.50
CA HIS A 204 0.47 -13.69 -8.74
C HIS A 204 1.30 -12.45 -8.45
N ILE A 205 2.21 -12.12 -9.37
CA ILE A 205 2.98 -10.87 -9.38
C ILE A 205 2.72 -10.21 -10.73
N CYS A 206 2.09 -9.03 -10.69
CA CYS A 206 1.64 -8.29 -11.85
C CYS A 206 2.52 -7.04 -12.05
N ARG A 207 2.69 -6.59 -13.26
CA ARG A 207 3.48 -5.38 -13.59
C ARG A 207 2.78 -4.10 -13.17
N ASP A 208 1.44 -4.09 -13.25
CA ASP A 208 0.56 -2.96 -12.99
C ASP A 208 -0.86 -3.43 -12.66
N LEU A 209 -1.74 -2.49 -12.34
CA LEU A 209 -3.14 -2.80 -12.01
C LEU A 209 -3.97 -3.25 -13.23
N HIS A 210 -3.55 -3.00 -14.46
CA HIS A 210 -4.22 -3.55 -15.63
C HIS A 210 -4.00 -5.06 -15.71
N GLU A 211 -2.77 -5.53 -15.52
CA GLU A 211 -2.47 -6.96 -15.46
C GLU A 211 -3.14 -7.61 -14.23
N ALA A 212 -3.12 -6.94 -13.07
CA ALA A 212 -3.81 -7.42 -11.88
C ALA A 212 -5.32 -7.60 -12.13
N ARG A 213 -5.97 -6.67 -12.85
CA ARG A 213 -7.37 -6.80 -13.25
C ARG A 213 -7.61 -8.05 -14.11
N GLU A 214 -6.73 -8.34 -15.08
CA GLU A 214 -6.85 -9.53 -15.94
C GLU A 214 -6.71 -10.81 -15.12
N VAL A 215 -5.70 -10.88 -14.27
CA VAL A 215 -5.48 -12.00 -13.34
C VAL A 215 -6.67 -12.21 -12.41
N ILE A 216 -7.19 -11.14 -11.81
CA ILE A 216 -8.35 -11.22 -10.92
C ILE A 216 -9.59 -11.67 -11.70
N ALA A 217 -9.80 -11.20 -12.93
CA ALA A 217 -10.90 -11.66 -13.78
C ALA A 217 -10.83 -13.18 -14.04
N GLU A 218 -9.65 -13.73 -14.30
CA GLU A 218 -9.45 -15.16 -14.45
C GLU A 218 -9.73 -15.94 -13.15
N MET A 219 -9.31 -15.40 -11.99
CA MET A 219 -9.56 -15.99 -10.68
C MET A 219 -11.05 -15.99 -10.31
N LEU A 220 -11.80 -14.96 -10.71
CA LEU A 220 -13.25 -14.86 -10.49
C LEU A 220 -14.06 -15.82 -11.37
N ALA A 221 -13.52 -16.25 -12.51
CA ALA A 221 -14.17 -17.16 -13.45
C ALA A 221 -14.02 -18.65 -13.08
N GLN A 222 -13.20 -19.00 -12.09
CA GLN A 222 -12.95 -20.36 -11.61
C GLN A 222 -13.96 -20.81 -10.56
#